data_43855368743789d205b56a83ba14903e
#
_entry.id   43855368743789d205b56a83ba14903e
#
_cell.length_a   1.000
_cell.length_b   1.000
_cell.length_c   1.000
_cell.angle_alpha   90.00
_cell.angle_beta   90.00
_cell.angle_gamma   90.00
#
_symmetry.space_group_name_H-M   'P 1'
#
loop_
_entity.id
_entity.type
_entity.pdbx_description
1 polymer ?
#
loop_
_entity_poly.entity_id
_entity_poly.type
_entity_poly.pdbx_seq_one_letter_code
_entity_poly.pdbx_strand_id
1 'polypeptide(L)'
;MQLLQLLISGIAQGCIYGLIALGFVLIYKATETVSFAQGELMMLGAFCGLAAMTMLGFPYWLSVLATIAAMALFGVLLERIVIRPILGQPAFSIVMLTIGIGYVVRGLITMIPAIGTETHTLPVPYKDQIWNWAGLVLNVEQMVVIAATAVLCALLYLLFRYSKLGIAMQAASQNQLAAYYMGIPVNRLNGIAWGLAAAVAAIAGLLLAPITFVHANMGFIGLKAFPAAVVGGFGSLPGAIVGGLIIGTVESLSGFYLPNGFKDTAAYVVVLVMLVIKPNGLFGEKLRKKV
;
A
#
# COMPACT_ATOMS: atom_id res chain seq x y z
N MET A 1 -12.51 -28.19 4.08
CA MET A 1 -11.07 -27.94 3.92
C MET A 1 -10.78 -26.90 2.84
N GLN A 2 -11.27 -27.07 1.61
CA GLN A 2 -11.04 -26.11 0.50
C GLN A 2 -11.47 -24.68 0.81
N LEU A 3 -12.64 -24.47 1.43
CA LEU A 3 -13.16 -23.15 1.76
C LEU A 3 -12.26 -22.42 2.78
N LEU A 4 -11.68 -23.15 3.73
CA LEU A 4 -10.78 -22.58 4.74
C LEU A 4 -9.43 -22.15 4.11
N GLN A 5 -8.89 -22.98 3.20
CA GLN A 5 -7.71 -22.62 2.41
C GLN A 5 -7.96 -21.37 1.56
N LEU A 6 -9.13 -21.27 0.93
CA LEU A 6 -9.52 -20.13 0.13
C LEU A 6 -9.63 -18.84 0.97
N LEU A 7 -10.20 -18.95 2.18
CA LEU A 7 -10.28 -17.82 3.11
C LEU A 7 -8.89 -17.36 3.57
N ILE A 8 -7.98 -18.28 3.90
CA ILE A 8 -6.60 -17.92 4.30
C ILE A 8 -5.88 -17.22 3.15
N SER A 9 -6.02 -17.73 1.92
CA SER A 9 -5.46 -17.10 0.73
C SER A 9 -6.07 -15.71 0.48
N GLY A 10 -7.39 -15.58 0.65
CA GLY A 10 -8.09 -14.30 0.55
C GLY A 10 -7.67 -13.30 1.62
N ILE A 11 -7.44 -13.76 2.85
CA ILE A 11 -6.91 -12.92 3.94
C ILE A 11 -5.48 -12.46 3.62
N ALA A 12 -4.61 -13.35 3.15
CA ALA A 12 -3.25 -12.99 2.77
C ALA A 12 -3.23 -11.95 1.64
N GLN A 13 -4.02 -12.17 0.58
CA GLN A 13 -4.19 -11.19 -0.50
C GLN A 13 -4.77 -9.87 0.02
N GLY A 14 -5.76 -9.96 0.90
CA GLY A 14 -6.38 -8.81 1.56
C GLY A 14 -5.41 -8.02 2.43
N CYS A 15 -4.47 -8.68 3.10
CA CYS A 15 -3.40 -8.02 3.85
C CYS A 15 -2.51 -7.17 2.93
N ILE A 16 -2.13 -7.69 1.76
CA ILE A 16 -1.34 -6.94 0.78
C ILE A 16 -2.12 -5.71 0.28
N TYR A 17 -3.38 -5.88 -0.11
CA TYR A 17 -4.24 -4.76 -0.50
C TYR A 17 -4.40 -3.74 0.62
N GLY A 18 -4.54 -4.21 1.87
CA GLY A 18 -4.62 -3.37 3.05
C GLY A 18 -3.35 -2.55 3.27
N LEU A 19 -2.16 -3.13 3.08
CA LEU A 19 -0.88 -2.42 3.17
C LEU A 19 -0.76 -1.32 2.11
N ILE A 20 -1.13 -1.62 0.86
CA ILE A 20 -1.12 -0.61 -0.20
C ILE A 20 -2.16 0.48 0.10
N ALA A 21 -3.35 0.08 0.56
CA ALA A 21 -4.41 1.00 0.95
C ALA A 21 -4.00 1.90 2.12
N LEU A 22 -3.22 1.38 3.09
CA LEU A 22 -2.61 2.20 4.15
C LEU A 22 -1.74 3.31 3.58
N GLY A 23 -0.94 3.03 2.55
CA GLY A 23 -0.14 4.04 1.89
C GLY A 23 -1.00 5.15 1.25
N PHE A 24 -2.10 4.79 0.58
CA PHE A 24 -3.08 5.77 0.09
C PHE A 24 -3.64 6.64 1.22
N VAL A 25 -4.05 6.01 2.32
CA VAL A 25 -4.64 6.71 3.47
C VAL A 25 -3.63 7.61 4.17
N LEU A 26 -2.36 7.20 4.30
CA LEU A 26 -1.30 8.02 4.88
C LEU A 26 -1.07 9.31 4.10
N ILE A 27 -0.98 9.21 2.76
CA ILE A 27 -0.83 10.37 1.88
C ILE A 27 -2.08 11.25 1.96
N TYR A 28 -3.27 10.66 1.86
CA TYR A 28 -4.52 11.39 1.90
C TYR A 28 -4.71 12.18 3.21
N LYS A 29 -4.36 11.58 4.35
CA LYS A 29 -4.41 12.27 5.65
C LYS A 29 -3.46 13.46 5.75
N ALA A 30 -2.34 13.42 5.05
CA ALA A 30 -1.36 14.50 5.09
C ALA A 30 -1.68 15.61 4.10
N THR A 31 -2.13 15.27 2.88
CA THR A 31 -2.24 16.22 1.75
C THR A 31 -3.68 16.44 1.26
N GLU A 32 -4.66 15.74 1.83
CA GLU A 32 -6.07 15.70 1.39
C GLU A 32 -6.22 15.33 -0.11
N THR A 33 -5.20 14.71 -0.68
CA THR A 33 -5.19 14.31 -2.09
C THR A 33 -4.90 12.83 -2.24
N VAL A 34 -5.48 12.22 -3.28
CA VAL A 34 -5.22 10.81 -3.62
C VAL A 34 -3.99 10.72 -4.51
N SER A 35 -3.05 9.85 -4.16
CA SER A 35 -1.85 9.61 -4.95
C SER A 35 -1.94 8.29 -5.70
N PHE A 36 -2.02 8.31 -7.01
CA PHE A 36 -2.02 7.09 -7.83
C PHE A 36 -0.62 6.49 -8.05
N ALA A 37 0.44 7.14 -7.55
CA ALA A 37 1.80 6.60 -7.60
C ALA A 37 2.04 5.43 -6.62
N GLN A 38 1.10 5.12 -5.72
CA GLN A 38 1.30 4.15 -4.63
C GLN A 38 1.61 2.74 -5.14
N GLY A 39 0.97 2.30 -6.22
CA GLY A 39 1.27 1.02 -6.85
C GLY A 39 2.68 0.97 -7.44
N GLU A 40 3.12 2.07 -8.05
CA GLU A 40 4.47 2.15 -8.62
C GLU A 40 5.55 2.27 -7.53
N LEU A 41 5.24 2.90 -6.40
CA LEU A 41 6.12 2.88 -5.22
C LEU A 41 6.29 1.47 -4.65
N MET A 42 5.21 0.67 -4.66
CA MET A 42 5.27 -0.75 -4.28
C MET A 42 6.17 -1.54 -5.25
N MET A 43 5.97 -1.37 -6.56
CA MET A 43 6.79 -1.98 -7.60
C MET A 43 8.27 -1.57 -7.44
N LEU A 44 8.55 -0.28 -7.29
CA LEU A 44 9.91 0.24 -7.08
C LEU A 44 10.56 -0.38 -5.84
N GLY A 45 9.79 -0.54 -4.75
CA GLY A 45 10.25 -1.23 -3.54
C GLY A 45 10.64 -2.68 -3.80
N ALA A 46 9.85 -3.43 -4.57
CA ALA A 46 10.18 -4.80 -4.95
C ALA A 46 11.47 -4.87 -5.79
N PHE A 47 11.64 -3.97 -6.77
CA PHE A 47 12.86 -3.88 -7.57
C PHE A 47 14.09 -3.44 -6.75
N CYS A 48 13.94 -2.49 -5.82
CA CYS A 48 15.02 -2.11 -4.90
C CYS A 48 15.46 -3.30 -4.03
N GLY A 49 14.51 -4.09 -3.52
CA GLY A 49 14.82 -5.30 -2.76
C GLY A 49 15.54 -6.35 -3.60
N LEU A 50 15.07 -6.57 -4.83
CA LEU A 50 15.73 -7.47 -5.78
C LEU A 50 17.17 -7.00 -6.05
N ALA A 51 17.38 -5.73 -6.36
CA ALA A 51 18.70 -5.16 -6.62
C ALA A 51 19.64 -5.27 -5.39
N ALA A 52 19.11 -5.04 -4.18
CA ALA A 52 19.87 -5.18 -2.95
C ALA A 52 20.37 -6.63 -2.73
N MET A 53 19.54 -7.62 -3.06
CA MET A 53 19.91 -9.04 -2.91
C MET A 53 20.81 -9.53 -4.04
N THR A 54 20.53 -9.16 -5.29
CA THR A 54 21.21 -9.73 -6.47
C THR A 54 22.46 -8.94 -6.89
N MET A 55 22.42 -7.60 -6.82
CA MET A 55 23.54 -6.75 -7.23
C MET A 55 24.50 -6.42 -6.09
N LEU A 56 23.94 -6.10 -4.88
CA LEU A 56 24.75 -5.75 -3.72
C LEU A 56 25.13 -6.98 -2.87
N GLY A 57 24.51 -8.14 -3.12
CA GLY A 57 24.79 -9.37 -2.39
C GLY A 57 24.40 -9.31 -0.91
N PHE A 58 23.48 -8.43 -0.53
CA PHE A 58 23.07 -8.32 0.87
C PHE A 58 22.26 -9.53 1.31
N PRO A 59 22.42 -9.99 2.58
CA PRO A 59 21.54 -10.99 3.15
C PRO A 59 20.10 -10.47 3.21
N TYR A 60 19.13 -11.38 3.16
CA TYR A 60 17.69 -11.04 3.08
C TYR A 60 17.25 -9.93 4.05
N TRP A 61 17.58 -10.06 5.34
CA TRP A 61 17.13 -9.10 6.37
C TRP A 61 17.74 -7.71 6.17
N LEU A 62 19.00 -7.65 5.77
CA LEU A 62 19.66 -6.38 5.47
C LEU A 62 19.07 -5.73 4.21
N SER A 63 18.75 -6.53 3.20
CA SER A 63 18.08 -6.05 1.98
C SER A 63 16.71 -5.47 2.27
N VAL A 64 15.92 -6.11 3.14
CA VAL A 64 14.61 -5.60 3.58
C VAL A 64 14.76 -4.25 4.27
N LEU A 65 15.66 -4.13 5.25
CA LEU A 65 15.88 -2.88 5.97
C LEU A 65 16.43 -1.76 5.06
N ALA A 66 17.40 -2.09 4.21
CA ALA A 66 17.96 -1.15 3.25
C ALA A 66 16.90 -0.64 2.27
N THR A 67 16.05 -1.53 1.76
CA THR A 67 14.94 -1.18 0.86
C THR A 67 13.93 -0.24 1.54
N ILE A 68 13.53 -0.56 2.76
CA ILE A 68 12.59 0.27 3.54
C ILE A 68 13.18 1.67 3.76
N ALA A 69 14.46 1.75 4.16
CA ALA A 69 15.14 3.03 4.38
C ALA A 69 15.30 3.83 3.09
N ALA A 70 15.71 3.19 2.00
CA ALA A 70 15.87 3.82 0.70
C ALA A 70 14.52 4.35 0.17
N MET A 71 13.45 3.57 0.28
CA MET A 71 12.12 3.96 -0.18
C MET A 71 11.51 5.03 0.72
N ALA A 72 11.75 5.00 2.03
CA ALA A 72 11.35 6.10 2.92
C ALA A 72 12.02 7.41 2.53
N LEU A 73 13.33 7.39 2.26
CA LEU A 73 14.08 8.55 1.79
C LEU A 73 13.57 9.02 0.43
N PHE A 74 13.34 8.08 -0.51
CA PHE A 74 12.78 8.39 -1.83
C PHE A 74 11.42 9.08 -1.72
N GLY A 75 10.51 8.59 -0.85
CA GLY A 75 9.20 9.20 -0.61
C GLY A 75 9.31 10.63 -0.07
N VAL A 76 10.23 10.89 0.87
CA VAL A 76 10.51 12.25 1.38
C VAL A 76 11.04 13.16 0.28
N LEU A 77 11.98 12.67 -0.54
CA LEU A 77 12.55 13.43 -1.65
C LEU A 77 11.50 13.72 -2.73
N LEU A 78 10.68 12.74 -3.07
CA LEU A 78 9.58 12.87 -4.03
C LEU A 78 8.60 13.95 -3.58
N GLU A 79 8.20 13.95 -2.30
CA GLU A 79 7.36 15.00 -1.75
C GLU A 79 8.03 16.36 -1.86
N ARG A 80 9.28 16.47 -1.43
CA ARG A 80 9.99 17.75 -1.35
C ARG A 80 10.25 18.39 -2.71
N ILE A 81 10.60 17.58 -3.71
CA ILE A 81 11.03 18.06 -5.03
C ILE A 81 9.85 18.19 -5.99
N VAL A 82 8.93 17.24 -5.96
CA VAL A 82 7.89 17.10 -7.00
C VAL A 82 6.50 17.46 -6.49
N ILE A 83 6.10 16.96 -5.32
CA ILE A 83 4.74 17.15 -4.81
C ILE A 83 4.57 18.51 -4.16
N ARG A 84 5.52 18.91 -3.30
CA ARG A 84 5.42 20.16 -2.52
C ARG A 84 5.20 21.41 -3.37
N PRO A 85 5.83 21.62 -4.53
CA PRO A 85 5.59 22.80 -5.38
C PRO A 85 4.15 22.88 -5.93
N ILE A 86 3.44 21.76 -5.96
CA ILE A 86 2.09 21.65 -6.54
C ILE A 86 1.01 21.57 -5.44
N LEU A 87 1.40 21.45 -4.16
CA LEU A 87 0.47 21.52 -3.06
C LEU A 87 -0.26 22.88 -3.06
N GLY A 88 -1.59 22.85 -2.96
CA GLY A 88 -2.44 24.05 -3.07
C GLY A 88 -3.02 24.27 -4.46
N GLN A 89 -2.58 23.55 -5.49
CA GLN A 89 -3.23 23.50 -6.78
C GLN A 89 -4.49 22.60 -6.75
N PRO A 90 -5.38 22.68 -7.74
CA PRO A 90 -6.56 21.81 -7.80
C PRO A 90 -6.19 20.33 -7.68
N ALA A 91 -7.01 19.56 -6.96
CA ALA A 91 -6.76 18.13 -6.70
C ALA A 91 -6.50 17.32 -7.98
N PHE A 92 -7.12 17.69 -9.10
CA PHE A 92 -6.91 17.08 -10.42
C PHE A 92 -5.43 17.16 -10.85
N SER A 93 -4.77 18.31 -10.64
CA SER A 93 -3.35 18.48 -11.01
C SER A 93 -2.43 17.54 -10.26
N ILE A 94 -2.70 17.32 -8.98
CA ILE A 94 -1.90 16.40 -8.15
C ILE A 94 -2.14 14.95 -8.57
N VAL A 95 -3.38 14.58 -8.88
CA VAL A 95 -3.72 13.24 -9.39
C VAL A 95 -2.98 12.98 -10.70
N MET A 96 -3.06 13.91 -11.68
CA MET A 96 -2.36 13.75 -12.95
C MET A 96 -0.84 13.68 -12.79
N LEU A 97 -0.28 14.49 -11.90
CA LEU A 97 1.15 14.42 -11.57
C LEU A 97 1.55 13.05 -11.03
N THR A 98 0.79 12.50 -10.07
CA THR A 98 1.11 11.20 -9.45
C THR A 98 0.99 10.05 -10.45
N ILE A 99 0.04 10.10 -11.38
CA ILE A 99 -0.05 9.16 -12.50
C ILE A 99 1.19 9.31 -13.40
N GLY A 100 1.57 10.54 -13.75
CA GLY A 100 2.76 10.82 -14.55
C GLY A 100 4.04 10.30 -13.90
N ILE A 101 4.21 10.52 -12.58
CA ILE A 101 5.34 9.95 -11.80
C ILE A 101 5.36 8.43 -11.92
N GLY A 102 4.20 7.79 -11.81
CA GLY A 102 4.08 6.34 -11.95
C GLY A 102 4.62 5.85 -13.30
N TYR A 103 4.20 6.46 -14.40
CA TYR A 103 4.70 6.11 -15.74
C TYR A 103 6.20 6.38 -15.92
N VAL A 104 6.71 7.49 -15.37
CA VAL A 104 8.16 7.80 -15.41
C VAL A 104 8.94 6.75 -14.64
N VAL A 105 8.53 6.39 -13.43
CA VAL A 105 9.22 5.37 -12.60
C VAL A 105 9.21 4.02 -13.33
N ARG A 106 8.07 3.61 -13.88
CA ARG A 106 7.96 2.38 -14.66
C ARG A 106 8.87 2.42 -15.89
N GLY A 107 8.85 3.52 -16.66
CA GLY A 107 9.70 3.70 -17.82
C GLY A 107 11.19 3.61 -17.48
N LEU A 108 11.61 4.25 -16.39
CA LEU A 108 13.01 4.18 -15.93
C LEU A 108 13.43 2.75 -15.56
N ILE A 109 12.56 1.99 -14.89
CA ILE A 109 12.86 0.58 -14.55
C ILE A 109 12.97 -0.26 -15.82
N THR A 110 12.06 -0.11 -16.78
CA THR A 110 12.06 -0.90 -18.03
C THR A 110 13.26 -0.57 -18.93
N MET A 111 13.91 0.57 -18.74
CA MET A 111 15.16 0.93 -19.44
C MET A 111 16.39 0.19 -18.89
N ILE A 112 16.30 -0.44 -17.71
CA ILE A 112 17.44 -1.17 -17.14
C ILE A 112 17.49 -2.57 -17.81
N PRO A 113 18.53 -2.88 -18.61
CA PRO A 113 18.66 -4.18 -19.27
C PRO A 113 18.68 -5.32 -18.25
N ALA A 114 18.11 -6.44 -18.59
CA ALA A 114 18.07 -7.68 -17.81
C ALA A 114 17.30 -7.60 -16.45
N ILE A 115 16.85 -6.43 -16.03
CA ILE A 115 16.07 -6.29 -14.78
C ILE A 115 14.65 -5.81 -15.07
N GLY A 116 14.51 -4.81 -15.92
CA GLY A 116 13.25 -4.11 -16.10
C GLY A 116 12.26 -4.81 -17.03
N THR A 117 12.73 -5.66 -17.94
CA THR A 117 11.89 -6.32 -18.96
C THR A 117 11.55 -7.76 -18.61
N GLU A 118 12.32 -8.39 -17.73
CA GLU A 118 12.14 -9.78 -17.34
C GLU A 118 11.34 -9.92 -16.05
N THR A 119 10.83 -11.12 -15.82
CA THR A 119 10.15 -11.48 -14.58
C THR A 119 11.14 -12.17 -13.66
N HIS A 120 11.32 -11.61 -12.45
CA HIS A 120 12.28 -12.10 -11.49
C HIS A 120 11.62 -12.72 -10.28
N THR A 121 12.25 -13.74 -9.73
CA THR A 121 11.88 -14.31 -8.43
C THR A 121 12.71 -13.67 -7.34
N LEU A 122 12.07 -13.18 -6.28
CA LEU A 122 12.79 -12.70 -5.11
C LEU A 122 13.33 -13.89 -4.31
N PRO A 123 14.66 -13.97 -4.03
CA PRO A 123 15.23 -15.06 -3.26
C PRO A 123 14.93 -14.87 -1.76
N VAL A 124 13.79 -15.37 -1.32
CA VAL A 124 13.40 -15.32 0.09
C VAL A 124 13.67 -16.66 0.78
N PRO A 125 14.07 -16.67 2.08
CA PRO A 125 14.45 -17.89 2.79
C PRO A 125 13.28 -18.84 3.08
N TYR A 126 12.04 -18.37 2.93
CA TYR A 126 10.79 -19.13 3.18
C TYR A 126 10.03 -19.47 1.90
N LYS A 127 10.66 -19.31 0.72
CA LYS A 127 10.03 -19.60 -0.56
C LYS A 127 9.73 -21.10 -0.70
N ASP A 128 8.57 -21.41 -1.31
CA ASP A 128 8.11 -22.78 -1.60
C ASP A 128 7.99 -23.69 -0.36
N GLN A 129 8.02 -23.13 0.85
CA GLN A 129 7.80 -23.90 2.07
C GLN A 129 6.31 -24.09 2.31
N ILE A 130 5.94 -25.35 2.58
CA ILE A 130 4.56 -25.75 2.82
C ILE A 130 4.46 -26.30 4.23
N TRP A 131 3.50 -25.79 5.00
CA TRP A 131 3.20 -26.30 6.33
C TRP A 131 1.89 -27.09 6.30
N ASN A 132 1.98 -28.40 6.55
CA ASN A 132 0.81 -29.26 6.63
C ASN A 132 0.34 -29.35 8.08
N TRP A 133 -0.77 -28.71 8.40
CA TRP A 133 -1.38 -28.79 9.73
C TRP A 133 -2.80 -29.33 9.63
N ALA A 134 -3.04 -30.49 10.27
CA ALA A 134 -4.37 -31.13 10.32
C ALA A 134 -5.08 -31.27 8.95
N GLY A 135 -4.31 -31.56 7.88
CA GLY A 135 -4.87 -31.69 6.52
C GLY A 135 -5.09 -30.37 5.76
N LEU A 136 -4.65 -29.25 6.34
CA LEU A 136 -4.58 -27.95 5.67
C LEU A 136 -3.16 -27.73 5.13
N VAL A 137 -3.09 -27.42 3.84
CA VAL A 137 -1.84 -27.05 3.19
C VAL A 137 -1.70 -25.53 3.25
N LEU A 138 -0.80 -25.04 4.09
CA LEU A 138 -0.56 -23.61 4.29
C LEU A 138 0.77 -23.21 3.64
N ASN A 139 0.75 -22.28 2.72
CA ASN A 139 1.96 -21.69 2.18
C ASN A 139 2.57 -20.73 3.21
N VAL A 140 3.84 -20.96 3.56
CA VAL A 140 4.55 -20.12 4.54
C VAL A 140 4.59 -18.66 4.11
N GLU A 141 4.66 -18.39 2.81
CA GLU A 141 4.60 -17.03 2.24
C GLU A 141 3.34 -16.28 2.68
N GLN A 142 2.16 -16.94 2.65
CA GLN A 142 0.89 -16.33 3.08
C GLN A 142 0.89 -16.03 4.58
N MET A 143 1.46 -16.94 5.39
CA MET A 143 1.57 -16.74 6.83
C MET A 143 2.51 -15.57 7.17
N VAL A 144 3.63 -15.44 6.46
CA VAL A 144 4.57 -14.31 6.60
C VAL A 144 3.88 -12.99 6.24
N VAL A 145 3.09 -12.96 5.16
CA VAL A 145 2.33 -11.77 4.77
C VAL A 145 1.37 -11.35 5.88
N ILE A 146 0.58 -12.28 6.42
CA ILE A 146 -0.39 -11.98 7.50
C ILE A 146 0.34 -11.48 8.75
N ALA A 147 1.40 -12.18 9.18
CA ALA A 147 2.18 -11.81 10.36
C ALA A 147 2.87 -10.44 10.19
N ALA A 148 3.53 -10.21 9.05
CA ALA A 148 4.19 -8.94 8.76
C ALA A 148 3.18 -7.77 8.71
N THR A 149 2.00 -7.99 8.11
CA THR A 149 0.92 -6.99 8.09
C THR A 149 0.44 -6.67 9.50
N ALA A 150 0.21 -7.68 10.34
CA ALA A 150 -0.23 -7.48 11.72
C ALA A 150 0.82 -6.68 12.52
N VAL A 151 2.10 -7.03 12.39
CA VAL A 151 3.20 -6.29 13.04
C VAL A 151 3.26 -4.85 12.57
N LEU A 152 3.19 -4.62 11.25
CA LEU A 152 3.24 -3.26 10.70
C LEU A 152 2.04 -2.42 11.14
N CYS A 153 0.84 -3.02 11.17
CA CYS A 153 -0.36 -2.35 11.68
C CYS A 153 -0.22 -1.97 13.16
N ALA A 154 0.34 -2.87 13.97
CA ALA A 154 0.60 -2.60 15.38
C ALA A 154 1.62 -1.45 15.54
N LEU A 155 2.71 -1.46 14.77
CA LEU A 155 3.72 -0.40 14.77
C LEU A 155 3.13 0.95 14.36
N LEU A 156 2.35 1.00 13.29
CA LEU A 156 1.69 2.22 12.85
C LEU A 156 0.67 2.70 13.88
N TYR A 157 -0.12 1.81 14.47
CA TYR A 157 -1.06 2.16 15.54
C TYR A 157 -0.34 2.78 16.73
N LEU A 158 0.76 2.18 17.21
CA LEU A 158 1.58 2.72 18.28
C LEU A 158 2.17 4.09 17.91
N LEU A 159 2.68 4.23 16.67
CA LEU A 159 3.21 5.49 16.17
C LEU A 159 2.14 6.58 16.18
N PHE A 160 0.96 6.32 15.64
CA PHE A 160 -0.10 7.33 15.55
C PHE A 160 -0.74 7.65 16.89
N ARG A 161 -0.78 6.70 17.82
CA ARG A 161 -1.45 6.89 19.12
C ARG A 161 -0.54 7.52 20.18
N TYR A 162 0.74 7.17 20.20
CA TYR A 162 1.64 7.53 21.29
C TYR A 162 2.77 8.47 20.89
N SER A 163 3.11 8.60 19.60
CA SER A 163 4.19 9.48 19.19
C SER A 163 3.72 10.92 18.99
N LYS A 164 4.59 11.89 19.31
CA LYS A 164 4.36 13.31 19.02
C LYS A 164 4.11 13.56 17.53
N LEU A 165 4.79 12.81 16.66
CA LEU A 165 4.59 12.87 15.21
C LEU A 165 3.18 12.42 14.81
N GLY A 166 2.70 11.31 15.34
CA GLY A 166 1.35 10.81 15.07
C GLY A 166 0.26 11.77 15.50
N ILE A 167 0.40 12.36 16.71
CA ILE A 167 -0.53 13.36 17.22
C ILE A 167 -0.52 14.63 16.34
N ALA A 168 0.67 15.09 15.93
CA ALA A 168 0.81 16.25 15.04
C ALA A 168 0.21 15.97 13.64
N MET A 169 0.39 14.76 13.09
CA MET A 169 -0.22 14.36 11.83
C MET A 169 -1.76 14.29 11.93
N GLN A 170 -2.31 13.81 13.05
CA GLN A 170 -3.75 13.80 13.28
C GLN A 170 -4.30 15.23 13.39
N ALA A 171 -3.62 16.13 14.09
CA ALA A 171 -4.02 17.52 14.19
C ALA A 171 -3.99 18.21 12.81
N ALA A 172 -2.92 18.01 12.04
CA ALA A 172 -2.79 18.56 10.69
C ALA A 172 -3.86 18.00 9.73
N SER A 173 -4.25 16.73 9.86
CA SER A 173 -5.30 16.11 9.03
C SER A 173 -6.70 16.64 9.30
N GLN A 174 -6.95 17.23 10.46
CA GLN A 174 -8.24 17.87 10.78
C GLN A 174 -8.33 19.31 10.26
N ASN A 175 -7.25 20.07 10.37
CA ASN A 175 -7.16 21.42 9.85
C ASN A 175 -5.69 21.85 9.71
N GLN A 176 -5.18 21.81 8.49
CA GLN A 176 -3.79 22.17 8.21
C GLN A 176 -3.44 23.62 8.58
N LEU A 177 -4.40 24.55 8.34
CA LEU A 177 -4.19 25.98 8.63
C LEU A 177 -4.12 26.22 10.14
N ALA A 178 -5.04 25.64 10.90
CA ALA A 178 -5.03 25.76 12.35
C ALA A 178 -3.78 25.12 12.97
N ALA A 179 -3.36 23.96 12.46
CA ALA A 179 -2.13 23.28 12.88
C ALA A 179 -0.89 24.16 12.62
N TYR A 180 -0.83 24.83 11.47
CA TYR A 180 0.24 25.75 11.12
C TYR A 180 0.30 26.95 12.09
N TYR A 181 -0.83 27.57 12.41
CA TYR A 181 -0.87 28.68 13.39
C TYR A 181 -0.49 28.27 14.80
N MET A 182 -0.69 27.00 15.17
CA MET A 182 -0.24 26.43 16.43
C MET A 182 1.24 26.00 16.42
N GLY A 183 1.99 26.35 15.37
CA GLY A 183 3.43 26.07 15.24
C GLY A 183 3.79 24.67 14.77
N ILE A 184 2.83 23.88 14.30
CA ILE A 184 3.08 22.54 13.76
C ILE A 184 3.68 22.67 12.35
N PRO A 185 4.87 22.10 12.07
CA PRO A 185 5.54 22.24 10.76
C PRO A 185 4.90 21.32 9.71
N VAL A 186 3.74 21.71 9.16
CA VAL A 186 2.92 20.92 8.22
C VAL A 186 3.74 20.37 7.05
N ASN A 187 4.63 21.20 6.46
CA ASN A 187 5.49 20.78 5.35
C ASN A 187 6.43 19.61 5.70
N ARG A 188 6.93 19.55 6.95
CA ARG A 188 7.75 18.42 7.40
C ARG A 188 6.90 17.16 7.61
N LEU A 189 5.67 17.34 8.12
CA LEU A 189 4.74 16.24 8.31
C LEU A 189 4.31 15.61 6.98
N ASN A 190 4.08 16.42 5.94
CA ASN A 190 3.78 15.92 4.60
C ASN A 190 4.93 15.05 4.07
N GLY A 191 6.19 15.52 4.18
CA GLY A 191 7.35 14.73 3.79
C GLY A 191 7.46 13.40 4.56
N ILE A 192 7.23 13.41 5.88
CA ILE A 192 7.24 12.19 6.69
C ILE A 192 6.10 11.24 6.28
N ALA A 193 4.91 11.76 5.98
CA ALA A 193 3.79 10.94 5.53
C ALA A 193 4.08 10.23 4.19
N TRP A 194 4.68 10.95 3.23
CA TRP A 194 5.11 10.37 1.96
C TRP A 194 6.23 9.34 2.16
N GLY A 195 7.18 9.63 3.05
CA GLY A 195 8.23 8.68 3.42
C GLY A 195 7.67 7.39 4.05
N LEU A 196 6.73 7.52 4.99
CA LEU A 196 6.05 6.38 5.60
C LEU A 196 5.20 5.60 4.58
N ALA A 197 4.48 6.30 3.70
CA ALA A 197 3.68 5.66 2.66
C ALA A 197 4.54 4.87 1.67
N ALA A 198 5.70 5.42 1.26
CA ALA A 198 6.66 4.73 0.41
C ALA A 198 7.33 3.54 1.12
N ALA A 199 7.63 3.65 2.41
CA ALA A 199 8.15 2.54 3.22
C ALA A 199 7.12 1.39 3.33
N VAL A 200 5.86 1.71 3.59
CA VAL A 200 4.75 0.73 3.63
C VAL A 200 4.54 0.09 2.25
N ALA A 201 4.60 0.88 1.18
CA ALA A 201 4.53 0.36 -0.18
C ALA A 201 5.70 -0.61 -0.48
N ALA A 202 6.92 -0.28 -0.06
CA ALA A 202 8.07 -1.17 -0.21
C ALA A 202 7.88 -2.50 0.52
N ILE A 203 7.37 -2.46 1.75
CA ILE A 203 7.05 -3.68 2.51
C ILE A 203 6.00 -4.50 1.78
N ALA A 204 4.92 -3.87 1.28
CA ALA A 204 3.90 -4.56 0.49
C ALA A 204 4.49 -5.20 -0.78
N GLY A 205 5.40 -4.50 -1.47
CA GLY A 205 6.10 -5.00 -2.65
C GLY A 205 7.01 -6.21 -2.36
N LEU A 206 7.78 -6.14 -1.27
CA LEU A 206 8.65 -7.24 -0.83
C LEU A 206 7.86 -8.48 -0.40
N LEU A 207 6.69 -8.29 0.23
CA LEU A 207 5.81 -9.37 0.65
C LEU A 207 5.04 -9.98 -0.54
N LEU A 208 4.71 -9.18 -1.54
CA LEU A 208 4.00 -9.63 -2.74
C LEU A 208 4.93 -10.33 -3.74
N ALA A 209 6.18 -9.90 -3.83
CA ALA A 209 7.16 -10.38 -4.81
C ALA A 209 7.35 -11.92 -4.85
N PRO A 210 7.40 -12.66 -3.73
CA PRO A 210 7.49 -14.12 -3.77
C PRO A 210 6.25 -14.78 -4.39
N ILE A 211 5.07 -14.16 -4.24
CA ILE A 211 3.77 -14.72 -4.68
C ILE A 211 3.51 -14.44 -6.16
N THR A 212 3.81 -13.21 -6.63
CA THR A 212 3.45 -12.76 -8.00
C THR A 212 4.65 -12.50 -8.90
N PHE A 213 5.85 -12.75 -8.41
CA PHE A 213 7.12 -12.36 -9.04
C PHE A 213 7.29 -10.83 -9.15
N VAL A 214 8.53 -10.39 -9.39
CA VAL A 214 8.87 -8.98 -9.62
C VAL A 214 8.87 -8.71 -11.12
N HIS A 215 8.02 -7.81 -11.57
CA HIS A 215 7.91 -7.41 -12.97
C HIS A 215 7.37 -5.98 -13.10
N ALA A 216 7.62 -5.32 -14.22
CA ALA A 216 7.27 -3.90 -14.42
C ALA A 216 5.76 -3.59 -14.35
N ASN A 217 4.88 -4.59 -14.55
CA ASN A 217 3.44 -4.40 -14.46
C ASN A 217 2.87 -4.61 -13.04
N MET A 218 3.73 -4.94 -12.06
CA MET A 218 3.32 -5.16 -10.67
C MET A 218 2.62 -3.93 -10.06
N GLY A 219 2.97 -2.71 -10.51
CA GLY A 219 2.34 -1.47 -10.07
C GLY A 219 0.83 -1.41 -10.28
N PHE A 220 0.28 -2.10 -11.30
CA PHE A 220 -1.17 -2.16 -11.53
C PHE A 220 -1.96 -2.85 -10.40
N ILE A 221 -1.29 -3.67 -9.57
CA ILE A 221 -1.91 -4.25 -8.38
C ILE A 221 -2.31 -3.13 -7.38
N GLY A 222 -1.58 -2.02 -7.38
CA GLY A 222 -1.95 -0.83 -6.61
C GLY A 222 -3.32 -0.26 -6.97
N LEU A 223 -3.72 -0.33 -8.25
CA LEU A 223 -5.06 0.08 -8.67
C LEU A 223 -6.15 -0.83 -8.12
N LYS A 224 -5.86 -2.13 -7.93
CA LYS A 224 -6.79 -3.06 -7.27
C LYS A 224 -6.87 -2.84 -5.76
N ALA A 225 -5.86 -2.26 -5.14
CA ALA A 225 -5.86 -1.89 -3.73
C ALA A 225 -6.59 -0.56 -3.46
N PHE A 226 -6.81 0.28 -4.47
CA PHE A 226 -7.58 1.51 -4.34
C PHE A 226 -9.03 1.25 -3.85
N PRO A 227 -9.79 0.29 -4.41
CA PRO A 227 -11.04 -0.20 -3.83
C PRO A 227 -11.00 -0.46 -2.33
N ALA A 228 -9.92 -1.05 -1.82
CA ALA A 228 -9.76 -1.32 -0.40
C ALA A 228 -9.71 -0.02 0.44
N ALA A 229 -9.01 1.01 -0.03
CA ALA A 229 -8.96 2.31 0.63
C ALA A 229 -10.33 3.01 0.62
N VAL A 230 -11.09 2.89 -0.49
CA VAL A 230 -12.45 3.46 -0.61
C VAL A 230 -13.41 2.76 0.34
N VAL A 231 -13.46 1.42 0.32
CA VAL A 231 -14.34 0.61 1.18
C VAL A 231 -14.00 0.84 2.65
N GLY A 232 -12.71 0.89 2.99
CA GLY A 232 -12.25 1.18 4.33
C GLY A 232 -12.58 2.59 4.81
N GLY A 233 -12.52 3.55 3.90
CA GLY A 233 -12.65 5.00 4.13
C GLY A 233 -11.28 5.68 4.22
N PHE A 234 -11.03 6.66 3.36
CA PHE A 234 -9.74 7.38 3.24
C PHE A 234 -9.29 8.11 4.51
N GLY A 235 -10.19 8.36 5.45
CA GLY A 235 -9.87 9.00 6.73
C GLY A 235 -9.35 8.04 7.81
N SER A 236 -9.38 6.71 7.59
CA SER A 236 -9.17 5.73 8.65
C SER A 236 -8.09 4.70 8.31
N LEU A 237 -6.98 4.69 9.08
CA LEU A 237 -5.92 3.68 8.95
C LEU A 237 -6.43 2.25 9.23
N PRO A 238 -7.19 2.00 10.34
CA PRO A 238 -7.80 0.69 10.55
C PRO A 238 -8.79 0.32 9.43
N GLY A 239 -9.50 1.32 8.89
CA GLY A 239 -10.40 1.14 7.75
C GLY A 239 -9.72 0.57 6.53
N ALA A 240 -8.54 1.07 6.18
CA ALA A 240 -7.77 0.59 5.03
C ALA A 240 -7.47 -0.92 5.12
N ILE A 241 -7.12 -1.41 6.31
CA ILE A 241 -6.85 -2.84 6.54
C ILE A 241 -8.14 -3.66 6.41
N VAL A 242 -9.23 -3.23 7.07
CA VAL A 242 -10.52 -3.92 6.99
C VAL A 242 -11.03 -3.93 5.54
N GLY A 243 -10.92 -2.80 4.84
CA GLY A 243 -11.25 -2.72 3.41
C GLY A 243 -10.40 -3.68 2.56
N GLY A 244 -9.10 -3.76 2.83
CA GLY A 244 -8.20 -4.71 2.20
C GLY A 244 -8.63 -6.15 2.41
N LEU A 245 -8.93 -6.53 3.65
CA LEU A 245 -9.39 -7.88 3.99
C LEU A 245 -10.72 -8.22 3.30
N ILE A 246 -11.66 -7.28 3.24
CA ILE A 246 -12.94 -7.47 2.53
C ILE A 246 -12.69 -7.69 1.04
N ILE A 247 -11.93 -6.81 0.39
CA ILE A 247 -11.66 -6.92 -1.04
C ILE A 247 -10.90 -8.20 -1.37
N GLY A 248 -9.84 -8.55 -0.62
CA GLY A 248 -9.06 -9.76 -0.86
C GLY A 248 -9.85 -11.04 -0.65
N THR A 249 -10.72 -11.10 0.38
CA THR A 249 -11.60 -12.27 0.60
C THR A 249 -12.66 -12.38 -0.48
N VAL A 250 -13.30 -11.29 -0.90
CA VAL A 250 -14.28 -11.29 -1.99
C VAL A 250 -13.63 -11.67 -3.31
N GLU A 251 -12.44 -11.15 -3.62
CA GLU A 251 -11.70 -11.51 -4.83
C GLU A 251 -11.33 -13.02 -4.86
N SER A 252 -10.88 -13.55 -3.72
CA SER A 252 -10.56 -14.98 -3.60
C SER A 252 -11.78 -15.89 -3.77
N LEU A 253 -12.90 -15.52 -3.13
CA LEU A 253 -14.16 -16.26 -3.25
C LEU A 253 -14.75 -16.19 -4.67
N SER A 254 -14.77 -15.00 -5.26
CA SER A 254 -15.27 -14.81 -6.63
C SER A 254 -14.44 -15.53 -7.66
N GLY A 255 -13.11 -15.58 -7.51
CA GLY A 255 -12.24 -16.34 -8.40
C GLY A 255 -12.46 -17.85 -8.36
N PHE A 256 -13.03 -18.39 -7.28
CA PHE A 256 -13.34 -19.81 -7.15
C PHE A 256 -14.76 -20.18 -7.61
N TYR A 257 -15.75 -19.34 -7.26
CA TYR A 257 -17.17 -19.67 -7.50
C TYR A 257 -17.73 -19.07 -8.79
N LEU A 258 -17.11 -18.02 -9.33
CA LEU A 258 -17.61 -17.30 -10.52
C LEU A 258 -16.74 -17.60 -11.75
N PRO A 259 -17.28 -17.44 -12.97
CA PRO A 259 -16.53 -17.62 -14.20
C PRO A 259 -15.26 -16.75 -14.27
N ASN A 260 -14.28 -17.21 -15.07
CA ASN A 260 -13.05 -16.49 -15.32
C ASN A 260 -13.30 -15.02 -15.75
N GLY A 261 -12.61 -14.08 -15.12
CA GLY A 261 -12.78 -12.63 -15.34
C GLY A 261 -13.58 -11.92 -14.25
N PHE A 262 -14.46 -12.60 -13.52
CA PHE A 262 -15.17 -11.98 -12.38
C PHE A 262 -14.28 -11.69 -11.19
N LYS A 263 -13.15 -12.37 -11.05
CA LYS A 263 -12.21 -12.14 -9.96
C LYS A 263 -11.80 -10.67 -9.85
N ASP A 264 -11.40 -10.07 -10.97
CA ASP A 264 -10.94 -8.68 -11.00
C ASP A 264 -12.11 -7.67 -10.88
N THR A 265 -13.27 -8.03 -11.40
CA THR A 265 -14.47 -7.18 -11.39
C THR A 265 -15.14 -7.12 -10.02
N ALA A 266 -15.03 -8.18 -9.23
CA ALA A 266 -15.70 -8.29 -7.93
C ALA A 266 -15.29 -7.19 -6.95
N ALA A 267 -14.02 -6.81 -6.92
CA ALA A 267 -13.51 -5.71 -6.10
C ALA A 267 -14.23 -4.39 -6.40
N TYR A 268 -14.43 -4.08 -7.68
CA TYR A 268 -15.11 -2.85 -8.11
C TYR A 268 -16.62 -2.89 -7.85
N VAL A 269 -17.26 -4.07 -7.98
CA VAL A 269 -18.67 -4.23 -7.60
C VAL A 269 -18.88 -3.93 -6.12
N VAL A 270 -17.99 -4.43 -5.25
CA VAL A 270 -18.04 -4.13 -3.80
C VAL A 270 -17.93 -2.63 -3.55
N VAL A 271 -17.02 -1.93 -4.26
CA VAL A 271 -16.89 -0.47 -4.14
C VAL A 271 -18.17 0.24 -4.55
N LEU A 272 -18.76 -0.13 -5.69
CA LEU A 272 -20.01 0.50 -6.17
C LEU A 272 -21.13 0.32 -5.16
N VAL A 273 -21.33 -0.91 -4.66
CA VAL A 273 -22.32 -1.20 -3.61
C VAL A 273 -22.04 -0.36 -2.36
N MET A 274 -20.76 -0.29 -1.95
CA MET A 274 -20.36 0.45 -0.76
C MET A 274 -20.61 1.96 -0.91
N LEU A 275 -20.30 2.55 -2.07
CA LEU A 275 -20.54 3.98 -2.33
C LEU A 275 -22.02 4.34 -2.31
N VAL A 276 -22.89 3.43 -2.75
CA VAL A 276 -24.35 3.62 -2.69
C VAL A 276 -24.87 3.57 -1.25
N ILE A 277 -24.37 2.60 -0.44
CA ILE A 277 -24.86 2.39 0.93
C ILE A 277 -24.20 3.37 1.92
N LYS A 278 -22.87 3.54 1.80
CA LYS A 278 -22.07 4.34 2.74
C LYS A 278 -20.93 5.08 2.01
N PRO A 279 -21.22 6.25 1.40
CA PRO A 279 -20.26 6.94 0.54
C PRO A 279 -18.95 7.35 1.21
N ASN A 280 -18.91 7.44 2.54
CA ASN A 280 -17.70 7.74 3.30
C ASN A 280 -16.84 6.50 3.62
N GLY A 281 -17.23 5.31 3.18
CA GLY A 281 -16.59 4.06 3.57
C GLY A 281 -17.02 3.57 4.96
N LEU A 282 -16.50 2.39 5.38
CA LEU A 282 -16.89 1.75 6.65
C LEU A 282 -16.52 2.58 7.87
N PHE A 283 -15.34 3.18 7.87
CA PHE A 283 -14.76 3.94 8.97
C PHE A 283 -14.48 5.40 8.62
N GLY A 284 -15.03 5.89 7.50
CA GLY A 284 -14.87 7.29 7.09
C GLY A 284 -15.58 8.24 8.06
N GLU A 285 -14.94 9.36 8.35
CA GLU A 285 -15.53 10.42 9.15
C GLU A 285 -16.66 11.10 8.36
N LYS A 286 -17.79 11.36 9.01
CA LYS A 286 -18.85 12.17 8.40
C LYS A 286 -18.31 13.58 8.21
N LEU A 287 -18.16 14.00 6.95
CA LEU A 287 -17.87 15.40 6.65
C LEU A 287 -18.97 16.26 7.30
N ARG A 288 -18.63 16.95 8.39
CA ARG A 288 -19.50 18.01 8.89
C ARG A 288 -19.55 19.07 7.80
N LYS A 289 -20.73 19.24 7.17
CA LYS A 289 -20.96 20.37 6.29
C LYS A 289 -20.57 21.62 7.09
N LYS A 290 -19.52 22.30 6.65
CA LYS A 290 -19.28 23.68 7.08
C LYS A 290 -20.46 24.49 6.60
N VAL A 291 -21.36 24.84 7.51
CA VAL A 291 -22.41 25.83 7.30
C VAL A 291 -21.75 27.19 7.33
#